data_edf51955225ff76e68ca0ad44e819907
#
_entry.id   edf51955225ff76e68ca0ad44e819907
#
_cell.length_a   1.000
_cell.length_b   1.000
_cell.length_c   1.000
_cell.angle_alpha   90.00
_cell.angle_beta   90.00
_cell.angle_gamma   90.00
#
_symmetry.space_group_name_H-M   'P 1'
#
loop_
_entity.id
_entity.type
_entity.pdbx_description
1 polymer ?
#
loop_
_entity_poly.entity_id
_entity_poly.type
_entity_poly.pdbx_seq_one_letter_code
_entity_poly.pdbx_strand_id
1 'polypeptide(L)'
;MRIVEDLQKEVWTLHDRDITPLTQLVAATHAGGQLIGARDGGSLVGFVYGFVGLERGRAIHHSHMLAVKPAYRHRDVGFKLKVAQRERVLAQGLTRMTWTFDPLQSLNAYFNFRKLGVISDEYKINFYGPETSSVLHRIGTDRLLVT
;
A
#
# COMPACT_ATOMS: atom_id res chain seq x y z
N MET A 1 10.00 12.77 -6.03
CA MET A 1 9.58 11.35 -6.19
C MET A 1 10.68 10.32 -5.96
N ARG A 2 11.96 10.56 -6.30
CA ARG A 2 13.07 9.60 -5.97
C ARG A 2 13.13 9.24 -4.49
N ILE A 3 12.80 10.18 -3.62
CA ILE A 3 12.71 9.95 -2.17
C ILE A 3 11.71 8.82 -1.79
N VAL A 4 10.74 8.49 -2.66
CA VAL A 4 9.83 7.37 -2.45
C VAL A 4 10.52 6.03 -2.73
N GLU A 5 11.44 5.98 -3.71
CA GLU A 5 12.27 4.80 -3.98
C GLU A 5 13.17 4.51 -2.77
N ASP A 6 13.81 5.55 -2.21
CA ASP A 6 14.67 5.43 -1.02
C ASP A 6 13.85 4.95 0.19
N LEU A 7 12.63 5.47 0.37
CA LEU A 7 11.77 5.07 1.48
C LEU A 7 11.29 3.60 1.35
N GLN A 8 11.06 3.10 0.14
CA GLN A 8 10.76 1.68 -0.08
C GLN A 8 11.90 0.79 0.41
N LYS A 9 13.15 1.15 0.09
CA LYS A 9 14.33 0.42 0.55
C LYS A 9 14.49 0.49 2.07
N GLU A 10 14.33 1.67 2.64
CA GLU A 10 14.45 1.88 4.10
C GLU A 10 13.43 1.07 4.89
N VAL A 11 12.16 1.04 4.46
CA VAL A 11 11.07 0.42 5.22
C VAL A 11 11.02 -1.10 5.02
N TRP A 12 11.27 -1.60 3.81
CA TRP A 12 11.09 -3.01 3.46
C TRP A 12 12.38 -3.76 3.16
N THR A 13 13.52 -3.09 3.20
CA THR A 13 14.83 -3.68 2.88
C THR A 13 14.85 -4.33 1.50
N LEU A 14 14.20 -3.70 0.52
CA LEU A 14 14.07 -4.21 -0.84
C LEU A 14 15.36 -4.03 -1.63
N HIS A 15 15.65 -5.02 -2.49
CA HIS A 15 16.64 -4.87 -3.56
C HIS A 15 16.13 -3.94 -4.66
N ASP A 16 17.03 -3.36 -5.44
CA ASP A 16 16.69 -2.44 -6.54
C ASP A 16 15.71 -3.02 -7.56
N ARG A 17 15.71 -4.34 -7.73
CA ARG A 17 14.79 -5.04 -8.65
C ARG A 17 13.34 -5.07 -8.16
N ASP A 18 13.13 -4.95 -6.87
CA ASP A 18 11.81 -5.15 -6.23
C ASP A 18 11.16 -3.82 -5.81
N ILE A 19 11.85 -2.70 -5.99
CA ILE A 19 11.25 -1.39 -5.78
C ILE A 19 10.34 -1.00 -6.95
N THR A 20 9.27 -0.30 -6.65
CA THR A 20 8.47 0.35 -7.69
C THR A 20 9.21 1.60 -8.18
N PRO A 21 9.69 1.61 -9.44
CA PRO A 21 10.53 2.70 -9.92
C PRO A 21 9.73 3.98 -10.14
N LEU A 22 10.43 5.11 -10.09
CA LEU A 22 9.86 6.44 -10.31
C LEU A 22 9.00 6.51 -11.58
N THR A 23 9.45 5.91 -12.67
CA THR A 23 8.71 5.92 -13.94
C THR A 23 7.35 5.26 -13.84
N GLN A 24 7.25 4.15 -13.08
CA GLN A 24 5.98 3.48 -12.82
C GLN A 24 5.07 4.33 -11.93
N LEU A 25 5.60 4.96 -10.88
CA LEU A 25 4.85 5.85 -10.01
C LEU A 25 4.26 7.03 -10.79
N VAL A 26 5.06 7.64 -11.68
CA VAL A 26 4.61 8.75 -12.54
C VAL A 26 3.52 8.29 -13.51
N ALA A 27 3.76 7.20 -14.24
CA ALA A 27 2.80 6.68 -15.21
C ALA A 27 1.45 6.33 -14.56
N ALA A 28 1.48 5.65 -13.41
CA ALA A 28 0.28 5.28 -12.70
C ALA A 28 -0.50 6.50 -12.19
N THR A 29 0.19 7.54 -11.69
CA THR A 29 -0.51 8.77 -11.24
C THR A 29 -1.16 9.52 -12.40
N HIS A 30 -0.54 9.55 -13.58
CA HIS A 30 -1.17 10.09 -14.79
C HIS A 30 -2.38 9.28 -15.26
N ALA A 31 -2.38 7.98 -15.00
CA ALA A 31 -3.48 7.07 -15.34
C ALA A 31 -4.58 6.99 -14.24
N GLY A 32 -4.64 7.96 -13.32
CA GLY A 32 -5.64 8.00 -12.26
C GLY A 32 -5.23 7.30 -10.96
N GLY A 33 -4.04 6.76 -10.88
CA GLY A 33 -3.46 6.25 -9.64
C GLY A 33 -3.12 7.39 -8.67
N GLN A 34 -2.81 7.02 -7.44
CA GLN A 34 -2.56 7.98 -6.37
C GLN A 34 -1.22 7.70 -5.68
N LEU A 35 -0.45 8.74 -5.49
CA LEU A 35 0.73 8.76 -4.62
C LEU A 35 0.57 9.91 -3.62
N ILE A 36 0.42 9.57 -2.35
CA ILE A 36 0.21 10.54 -1.26
C ILE A 36 1.35 10.38 -0.26
N GLY A 37 2.04 11.48 0.03
CA GLY A 37 3.14 11.50 1.01
C GLY A 37 2.73 12.17 2.31
N ALA A 38 3.19 11.63 3.44
CA ALA A 38 3.17 12.28 4.74
C ALA A 38 4.53 12.92 5.00
N ARG A 39 4.53 14.16 5.44
CA ARG A 39 5.75 14.92 5.74
C ARG A 39 5.74 15.40 7.19
N ASP A 40 6.94 15.42 7.77
CA ASP A 40 7.24 16.12 9.00
C ASP A 40 8.33 17.16 8.68
N GLY A 41 7.95 18.45 8.70
CA GLY A 41 8.78 19.51 8.14
C GLY A 41 9.12 19.24 6.67
N GLY A 42 10.41 19.23 6.32
CA GLY A 42 10.89 18.95 4.97
C GLY A 42 11.01 17.45 4.62
N SER A 43 10.89 16.56 5.61
CA SER A 43 11.19 15.13 5.46
C SER A 43 9.94 14.33 5.10
N LEU A 44 10.06 13.42 4.12
CA LEU A 44 9.04 12.41 3.84
C LEU A 44 9.14 11.30 4.90
N VAL A 45 8.06 11.08 5.65
CA VAL A 45 8.01 10.10 6.76
C VAL A 45 7.13 8.90 6.48
N GLY A 46 6.32 8.98 5.43
CA GLY A 46 5.50 7.87 4.96
C GLY A 46 4.86 8.19 3.62
N PHE A 47 4.35 7.17 2.96
CA PHE A 47 3.56 7.33 1.74
C PHE A 47 2.54 6.19 1.59
N VAL A 48 1.52 6.46 0.79
CA VAL A 48 0.61 5.44 0.26
C VAL A 48 0.56 5.57 -1.25
N TYR A 49 0.59 4.45 -1.95
CA TYR A 49 0.50 4.35 -3.39
C TYR A 49 -0.54 3.34 -3.81
N GLY A 50 -1.29 3.67 -4.84
CA GLY A 50 -2.25 2.78 -5.46
C GLY A 50 -2.56 3.18 -6.89
N PHE A 51 -3.24 2.31 -7.60
CA PHE A 51 -3.58 2.45 -9.00
C PHE A 51 -5.02 2.00 -9.29
N VAL A 52 -5.57 2.44 -10.40
CA VAL A 52 -6.88 2.01 -10.88
C VAL A 52 -6.73 0.63 -11.51
N GLY A 53 -7.61 -0.28 -11.14
CA GLY A 53 -7.72 -1.61 -11.69
C GLY A 53 -9.15 -1.94 -12.10
N LEU A 54 -9.34 -3.14 -12.62
CA LEU A 54 -10.67 -3.68 -12.96
C LEU A 54 -10.95 -4.93 -12.13
N GLU A 55 -12.11 -4.97 -11.50
CA GLU A 55 -12.63 -6.14 -10.81
C GLU A 55 -14.03 -6.45 -11.36
N ARG A 56 -14.18 -7.63 -11.96
CA ARG A 56 -15.45 -8.05 -12.58
C ARG A 56 -16.06 -6.97 -13.51
N GLY A 57 -15.20 -6.31 -14.31
CA GLY A 57 -15.58 -5.27 -15.25
C GLY A 57 -15.88 -3.89 -14.66
N ARG A 58 -15.71 -3.70 -13.36
CA ARG A 58 -15.88 -2.41 -12.68
C ARG A 58 -14.52 -1.84 -12.27
N ALA A 59 -14.37 -0.54 -12.45
CA ALA A 59 -13.18 0.17 -11.99
C ALA A 59 -13.12 0.18 -10.46
N ILE A 60 -11.95 -0.16 -9.93
CA ILE A 60 -11.63 -0.12 -8.51
C ILE A 60 -10.31 0.62 -8.31
N HIS A 61 -10.05 1.06 -7.11
CA HIS A 61 -8.71 1.51 -6.70
C HIS A 61 -8.01 0.42 -5.90
N HIS A 62 -6.87 -0.08 -6.39
CA HIS A 62 -6.03 -1.02 -5.65
C HIS A 62 -4.93 -0.25 -4.92
N SER A 63 -4.99 -0.21 -3.59
CA SER A 63 -3.95 0.39 -2.75
C SER A 63 -2.81 -0.61 -2.60
N HIS A 64 -1.71 -0.36 -3.29
CA HIS A 64 -0.61 -1.33 -3.43
C HIS A 64 0.41 -1.24 -2.30
N MET A 65 0.82 -0.04 -1.92
CA MET A 65 1.85 0.18 -0.90
C MET A 65 1.42 1.20 0.15
N LEU A 66 1.73 0.90 1.40
CA LEU A 66 1.66 1.83 2.53
C LEU A 66 2.93 1.66 3.35
N ALA A 67 3.74 2.69 3.42
CA ALA A 67 4.97 2.70 4.19
C ALA A 67 5.01 3.87 5.17
N VAL A 68 5.48 3.60 6.38
CA VAL A 68 5.76 4.61 7.40
C VAL A 68 7.11 4.30 8.03
N LYS A 69 7.97 5.30 8.13
CA LYS A 69 9.28 5.16 8.80
C LYS A 69 9.12 4.61 10.21
N PRO A 70 10.01 3.73 10.70
CA PRO A 70 9.89 3.14 12.03
C PRO A 70 9.67 4.15 13.15
N ALA A 71 10.39 5.27 13.14
CA ALA A 71 10.27 6.34 14.14
C ALA A 71 8.89 7.04 14.18
N TYR A 72 8.09 6.89 13.12
CA TYR A 72 6.77 7.51 12.98
C TYR A 72 5.61 6.51 13.07
N ARG A 73 5.91 5.23 13.28
CA ARG A 73 4.91 4.22 13.59
C ARG A 73 4.24 4.55 14.92
N HIS A 74 3.01 4.10 15.11
CA HIS A 74 2.19 4.39 16.31
C HIS A 74 1.77 5.88 16.49
N ARG A 75 1.94 6.72 15.45
CA ARG A 75 1.47 8.12 15.42
C ARG A 75 0.31 8.33 14.44
N ASP A 76 -0.41 7.26 14.11
CA ASP A 76 -1.54 7.25 13.17
C ASP A 76 -1.24 7.77 11.76
N VAL A 77 0.04 7.85 11.37
CA VAL A 77 0.44 8.31 10.02
C VAL A 77 -0.15 7.39 8.95
N GLY A 78 -0.05 6.08 9.12
CA GLY A 78 -0.63 5.10 8.19
C GLY A 78 -2.14 5.22 8.06
N PHE A 79 -2.84 5.43 9.18
CA PHE A 79 -4.28 5.65 9.19
C PHE A 79 -4.66 6.92 8.42
N LYS A 80 -4.00 8.04 8.68
CA LYS A 80 -4.23 9.31 7.98
C LYS A 80 -3.98 9.20 6.48
N LEU A 81 -2.93 8.48 6.07
CA LEU A 81 -2.64 8.22 4.67
C LEU A 81 -3.75 7.41 3.99
N LYS A 82 -4.27 6.38 4.66
CA LYS A 82 -5.40 5.56 4.16
C LYS A 82 -6.69 6.37 4.04
N VAL A 83 -6.98 7.21 5.02
CA VAL A 83 -8.16 8.10 4.99
C VAL A 83 -8.04 9.09 3.82
N ALA A 84 -6.90 9.75 3.67
CA ALA A 84 -6.67 10.68 2.56
C ALA A 84 -6.77 9.97 1.19
N GLN A 85 -6.27 8.73 1.09
CA GLN A 85 -6.41 7.93 -0.12
C GLN A 85 -7.89 7.63 -0.41
N ARG A 86 -8.65 7.20 0.60
CA ARG A 86 -10.09 6.93 0.46
C ARG A 86 -10.86 8.15 -0.01
N GLU A 87 -10.61 9.31 0.57
CA GLU A 87 -11.27 10.56 0.15
C GLU A 87 -11.02 10.88 -1.32
N ARG A 88 -9.79 10.72 -1.80
CA ARG A 88 -9.45 10.92 -3.22
C ARG A 88 -10.09 9.87 -4.13
N VAL A 89 -10.17 8.61 -3.71
CA VAL A 89 -10.84 7.53 -4.43
C VAL A 89 -12.32 7.87 -4.64
N LEU A 90 -12.99 8.31 -3.58
CA LEU A 90 -14.39 8.74 -3.66
C LEU A 90 -14.57 9.97 -4.56
N ALA A 91 -13.67 10.95 -4.48
CA ALA A 91 -13.69 12.13 -5.35
C ALA A 91 -13.48 11.79 -6.85
N GLN A 92 -12.82 10.67 -7.15
CA GLN A 92 -12.69 10.13 -8.51
C GLN A 92 -13.94 9.36 -8.98
N GLY A 93 -14.96 9.24 -8.14
CA GLY A 93 -16.19 8.48 -8.45
C GLY A 93 -16.04 6.96 -8.28
N LEU A 94 -14.92 6.49 -7.69
CA LEU A 94 -14.72 5.07 -7.40
C LEU A 94 -15.31 4.75 -6.03
N THR A 95 -16.07 3.66 -5.94
CA THR A 95 -16.78 3.26 -4.72
C THR A 95 -16.14 2.07 -4.02
N ARG A 96 -15.10 1.47 -4.62
CA ARG A 96 -14.40 0.32 -4.08
C ARG A 96 -12.90 0.54 -4.07
N MET A 97 -12.31 0.32 -2.91
CA MET A 97 -10.86 0.34 -2.70
C MET A 97 -10.42 -0.99 -2.09
N THR A 98 -9.47 -1.67 -2.72
CA THR A 98 -8.96 -2.96 -2.28
C THR A 98 -7.48 -2.87 -1.94
N TRP A 99 -7.00 -3.76 -1.08
CA TRP A 99 -5.56 -4.01 -0.86
C TRP A 99 -5.34 -5.39 -0.28
N THR A 100 -4.09 -5.79 -0.17
CA THR A 100 -3.72 -7.06 0.44
C THR A 100 -2.81 -6.84 1.63
N PHE A 101 -2.86 -7.74 2.60
CA PHE A 101 -1.89 -7.79 3.68
C PHE A 101 -1.58 -9.23 4.09
N ASP A 102 -0.44 -9.42 4.75
CA ASP A 102 -0.01 -10.70 5.28
C ASP A 102 -0.86 -11.07 6.52
N PRO A 103 -1.67 -12.14 6.47
CA PRO A 103 -2.54 -12.53 7.58
C PRO A 103 -1.78 -12.92 8.85
N LEU A 104 -0.50 -13.27 8.74
CA LEU A 104 0.35 -13.64 9.87
C LEU A 104 0.92 -12.43 10.63
N GLN A 105 0.74 -11.22 10.09
CA GLN A 105 1.16 -9.97 10.75
C GLN A 105 0.04 -9.44 11.64
N SER A 106 0.04 -9.80 12.92
CA SER A 106 -1.03 -9.44 13.87
C SER A 106 -1.29 -7.93 14.00
N LEU A 107 -0.24 -7.11 13.96
CA LEU A 107 -0.36 -5.64 13.97
C LEU A 107 -1.08 -5.11 12.71
N ASN A 108 -0.79 -5.70 11.55
CA ASN A 108 -1.48 -5.36 10.30
C ASN A 108 -2.93 -5.84 10.33
N ALA A 109 -3.21 -7.02 10.87
CA ALA A 109 -4.57 -7.52 11.05
C ALA A 109 -5.39 -6.59 11.95
N TYR A 110 -4.85 -6.20 13.10
CA TYR A 110 -5.49 -5.24 14.01
C TYR A 110 -5.75 -3.89 13.31
N PHE A 111 -4.75 -3.35 12.61
CA PHE A 111 -4.86 -2.10 11.87
C PHE A 111 -5.97 -2.16 10.81
N ASN A 112 -5.98 -3.21 10.00
CA ASN A 112 -6.95 -3.36 8.92
C ASN A 112 -8.38 -3.60 9.46
N PHE A 113 -8.57 -4.61 10.29
CA PHE A 113 -9.91 -4.97 10.75
C PHE A 113 -10.44 -4.03 11.82
N ARG A 114 -9.63 -3.64 12.79
CA ARG A 114 -10.11 -2.84 13.93
C ARG A 114 -10.11 -1.35 13.67
N LYS A 115 -9.04 -0.80 13.07
CA LYS A 115 -8.95 0.64 12.83
C LYS A 115 -9.59 1.07 11.52
N LEU A 116 -9.38 0.33 10.43
CA LEU A 116 -9.92 0.67 9.11
C LEU A 116 -11.31 0.06 8.85
N GLY A 117 -11.72 -0.95 9.62
CA GLY A 117 -13.04 -1.58 9.50
C GLY A 117 -13.23 -2.33 8.19
N VAL A 118 -12.18 -2.92 7.65
CA VAL A 118 -12.24 -3.66 6.38
C VAL A 118 -12.94 -4.99 6.55
N ILE A 119 -13.42 -5.52 5.43
CA ILE A 119 -13.91 -6.90 5.30
C ILE A 119 -13.00 -7.69 4.36
N SER A 120 -12.95 -9.00 4.56
CA SER A 120 -12.22 -9.92 3.68
C SER A 120 -13.06 -11.18 3.46
N ASP A 121 -13.16 -11.57 2.21
CA ASP A 121 -13.81 -12.80 1.77
C ASP A 121 -12.89 -13.62 0.84
N GLU A 122 -11.66 -13.17 0.64
CA GLU A 122 -10.75 -13.75 -0.34
C GLU A 122 -9.32 -13.91 0.21
N TYR A 123 -8.83 -15.17 0.17
CA TYR A 123 -7.46 -15.53 0.51
C TYR A 123 -6.68 -15.81 -0.78
N LYS A 124 -5.55 -15.14 -0.96
CA LYS A 124 -4.68 -15.26 -2.13
C LYS A 124 -3.40 -16.02 -1.77
N ILE A 125 -3.26 -17.23 -2.30
CA ILE A 125 -2.04 -18.03 -2.13
C ILE A 125 -0.94 -17.48 -3.04
N ASN A 126 0.27 -17.27 -2.49
CA ASN A 126 1.46 -16.81 -3.22
C ASN A 126 1.20 -15.58 -4.10
N PHE A 127 0.50 -14.59 -3.60
CA PHE A 127 0.03 -13.41 -4.35
C PHE A 127 1.12 -12.69 -5.14
N TYR A 128 2.33 -12.54 -4.56
CA TYR A 128 3.48 -11.91 -5.21
C TYR A 128 4.46 -12.92 -5.82
N GLY A 129 4.14 -14.23 -5.82
CA GLY A 129 5.05 -15.28 -6.22
C GLY A 129 6.12 -15.60 -5.16
N PRO A 130 6.99 -16.59 -5.43
CA PRO A 130 7.99 -17.06 -4.46
C PRO A 130 9.29 -16.22 -4.46
N GLU A 131 9.54 -15.44 -5.51
CA GLU A 131 10.83 -14.77 -5.76
C GLU A 131 10.77 -13.27 -5.42
N THR A 132 10.64 -12.91 -4.15
CA THR A 132 10.74 -11.53 -3.72
C THR A 132 11.83 -11.35 -2.67
N SER A 133 12.53 -10.22 -2.70
CA SER A 133 13.61 -9.90 -1.76
C SER A 133 13.13 -9.34 -0.43
N SER A 134 11.83 -9.04 -0.29
CA SER A 134 11.29 -8.45 0.93
C SER A 134 11.47 -9.38 2.13
N VAL A 135 11.99 -8.83 3.22
CA VAL A 135 12.11 -9.54 4.52
C VAL A 135 10.75 -10.02 5.05
N LEU A 136 9.65 -9.36 4.62
CA LEU A 136 8.29 -9.74 5.00
C LEU A 136 7.79 -10.98 4.25
N HIS A 137 8.48 -11.43 3.20
CA HIS A 137 8.08 -12.55 2.36
C HIS A 137 8.85 -13.86 2.65
N ARG A 138 9.65 -13.90 3.71
CA ARG A 138 10.47 -15.07 4.07
C ARG A 138 9.67 -16.35 4.32
N ILE A 139 8.41 -16.21 4.74
CA ILE A 139 7.50 -17.33 5.05
C ILE A 139 6.40 -17.48 3.99
N GLY A 140 6.58 -16.87 2.81
CA GLY A 140 5.62 -16.90 1.72
C GLY A 140 4.94 -15.58 1.44
N THR A 141 4.14 -15.55 0.38
CA THR A 141 3.44 -14.35 -0.08
C THR A 141 1.92 -14.49 -0.06
N ASP A 142 1.40 -15.36 0.79
CA ASP A 142 -0.04 -15.47 1.01
C ASP A 142 -0.61 -14.17 1.54
N ARG A 143 -1.79 -13.80 1.05
CA ARG A 143 -2.44 -12.52 1.39
C ARG A 143 -3.94 -12.68 1.63
N LEU A 144 -4.47 -11.88 2.56
CA LEU A 144 -5.89 -11.56 2.58
C LEU A 144 -6.15 -10.36 1.67
N LEU A 145 -7.08 -10.49 0.74
CA LEU A 145 -7.63 -9.38 -0.02
C LEU A 145 -8.75 -8.75 0.80
N VAL A 146 -8.66 -7.46 1.02
CA VAL A 146 -9.62 -6.68 1.82
C VAL A 146 -10.18 -5.49 1.04
N THR A 147 -11.34 -5.05 1.49
CA THR A 147 -12.04 -3.91 0.91
C THR A 147 -12.64 -3.02 1.99
#